data_075acd82050614c665e9b7e93c123c3a
#
_entry.id   075acd82050614c665e9b7e93c123c3a
#
_cell.length_a   1.000
_cell.length_b   1.000
_cell.length_c   1.000
_cell.angle_alpha   90.00
_cell.angle_beta   90.00
_cell.angle_gamma   90.00
#
_symmetry.space_group_name_H-M   'P 1'
#
loop_
_entity.id
_entity.type
_entity.pdbx_description
1 polymer ?
#
loop_
_entity_poly.entity_id
_entity_poly.type
_entity_poly.pdbx_seq_one_letter_code
_entity_poly.pdbx_strand_id
1 'polypeptide(L)'
;MSWLRRFGRGLLATFRDGTRLLWIAPLIALIAGLTEFAQHMAEIKLGMFANHEAFKALQNDPLRWAFGYAKLTGLFLTIFAAARYWSLPEGTCHRWWDLRTVAWRQLLIGLALNGVVTAVVYVLRPALSAPAVQAVNIALSLATLPVMVYMLGGLFGDRSVTLRQVYRTGWLQALAMAVLFFAAMGPAQLIHRFNHTVAMGAAGPAVWVVMVWDALLVALMACWAGTGLAAGYALTATPQEPAAVKVA
;
A
#
# COMPACT_ATOMS: atom_id res chain seq x y z
N MET A 1 9.42 24.04 14.55
CA MET A 1 8.20 23.21 14.77
C MET A 1 8.63 21.82 15.20
N SER A 2 8.07 21.23 16.31
CA SER A 2 8.52 19.91 16.79
C SER A 2 8.18 18.80 15.79
N TRP A 3 9.00 17.75 15.74
CA TRP A 3 8.78 16.56 14.90
C TRP A 3 7.40 15.94 15.17
N LEU A 4 6.97 15.86 16.44
CA LEU A 4 5.66 15.34 16.83
C LEU A 4 4.49 16.09 16.16
N ARG A 5 4.57 17.42 16.07
CA ARG A 5 3.52 18.21 15.38
C ARG A 5 3.49 17.94 13.88
N ARG A 6 4.66 17.72 13.26
CA ARG A 6 4.73 17.33 11.84
C ARG A 6 4.15 15.93 11.63
N PHE A 7 4.49 15.00 12.50
CA PHE A 7 3.96 13.64 12.45
C PHE A 7 2.43 13.60 12.63
N GLY A 8 1.89 14.30 13.64
CA GLY A 8 0.44 14.38 13.85
C GLY A 8 -0.31 14.98 12.65
N ARG A 9 0.28 15.99 11.98
CA ARG A 9 -0.28 16.51 10.73
C ARG A 9 -0.19 15.50 9.59
N GLY A 10 0.90 14.74 9.49
CA GLY A 10 1.06 13.66 8.52
C GLY A 10 0.00 12.57 8.71
N LEU A 11 -0.29 12.20 9.96
CA LEU A 11 -1.35 11.24 10.29
C LEU A 11 -2.74 11.76 9.87
N LEU A 12 -3.06 13.01 10.19
CA LEU A 12 -4.33 13.62 9.76
C LEU A 12 -4.42 13.71 8.24
N ALA A 13 -3.33 14.11 7.57
CA ALA A 13 -3.25 14.17 6.12
C ALA A 13 -3.45 12.78 5.47
N THR A 14 -2.91 11.72 6.07
CA THR A 14 -3.10 10.33 5.60
C THR A 14 -4.57 10.01 5.38
N PHE A 15 -5.42 10.31 6.36
CA PHE A 15 -6.85 10.02 6.26
C PHE A 15 -7.62 11.06 5.45
N ARG A 16 -7.43 12.36 5.74
CA ARG A 16 -8.14 13.44 5.05
C ARG A 16 -7.83 13.48 3.55
N ASP A 17 -6.56 13.50 3.20
CA ASP A 17 -6.14 13.69 1.83
C ASP A 17 -6.24 12.38 1.04
N GLY A 18 -6.01 11.22 1.69
CA GLY A 18 -6.28 9.91 1.09
C GLY A 18 -7.77 9.73 0.76
N THR A 19 -8.67 10.18 1.63
CA THR A 19 -10.12 10.16 1.35
C THR A 19 -10.46 11.11 0.18
N ARG A 20 -9.83 12.29 0.10
CA ARG A 20 -10.05 13.24 -1.00
C ARG A 20 -9.74 12.65 -2.38
N LEU A 21 -8.83 11.66 -2.49
CA LEU A 21 -8.54 11.00 -3.78
C LEU A 21 -9.76 10.38 -4.43
N LEU A 22 -10.78 9.96 -3.66
CA LEU A 22 -12.02 9.44 -4.21
C LEU A 22 -12.74 10.45 -5.12
N TRP A 23 -12.52 11.74 -4.93
CA TRP A 23 -13.16 12.82 -5.70
C TRP A 23 -12.20 13.53 -6.66
N ILE A 24 -10.96 13.78 -6.23
CA ILE A 24 -10.02 14.57 -7.05
C ILE A 24 -9.22 13.72 -8.04
N ALA A 25 -9.10 12.41 -7.78
CA ALA A 25 -8.41 11.46 -8.64
C ALA A 25 -9.07 10.06 -8.57
N PRO A 26 -10.37 9.94 -8.89
CA PRO A 26 -11.15 8.71 -8.70
C PRO A 26 -10.56 7.49 -9.40
N LEU A 27 -9.86 7.69 -10.52
CA LEU A 27 -9.19 6.59 -11.24
C LEU A 27 -8.17 5.85 -10.37
N ILE A 28 -7.50 6.54 -9.43
CA ILE A 28 -6.57 5.90 -8.49
C ILE A 28 -7.33 4.91 -7.59
N ALA A 29 -8.43 5.35 -6.98
CA ALA A 29 -9.24 4.51 -6.11
C ALA A 29 -9.92 3.34 -6.86
N LEU A 30 -10.36 3.59 -8.09
CA LEU A 30 -11.01 2.59 -8.92
C LEU A 30 -10.10 1.40 -9.26
N ILE A 31 -8.78 1.57 -9.34
CA ILE A 31 -7.85 0.46 -9.60
C ILE A 31 -8.01 -0.63 -8.54
N ALA A 32 -7.90 -0.29 -7.24
CA ALA A 32 -8.09 -1.27 -6.16
C ALA A 32 -9.57 -1.68 -6.03
N GLY A 33 -10.51 -0.74 -6.10
CA GLY A 33 -11.92 -1.02 -5.92
C GLY A 33 -12.48 -1.99 -6.95
N LEU A 34 -12.15 -1.83 -8.23
CA LEU A 34 -12.62 -2.72 -9.29
C LEU A 34 -11.99 -4.11 -9.21
N THR A 35 -10.70 -4.22 -8.88
CA THR A 35 -10.03 -5.51 -8.74
C THR A 35 -10.50 -6.27 -7.50
N GLU A 36 -10.79 -5.58 -6.40
CA GLU A 36 -11.41 -6.16 -5.21
C GLU A 36 -12.82 -6.64 -5.52
N PHE A 37 -13.64 -5.79 -6.14
CA PHE A 37 -15.00 -6.16 -6.52
C PHE A 37 -15.03 -7.37 -7.47
N ALA A 38 -14.10 -7.43 -8.43
CA ALA A 38 -13.98 -8.58 -9.33
C ALA A 38 -13.65 -9.88 -8.57
N GLN A 39 -12.81 -9.83 -7.54
CA GLN A 39 -12.56 -11.00 -6.67
C GLN A 39 -13.83 -11.38 -5.92
N HIS A 40 -14.57 -10.43 -5.36
CA HIS A 40 -15.82 -10.73 -4.66
C HIS A 40 -16.88 -11.37 -5.58
N MET A 41 -16.96 -10.92 -6.84
CA MET A 41 -17.83 -11.57 -7.83
C MET A 41 -17.45 -13.05 -8.05
N ALA A 42 -16.15 -13.34 -8.13
CA ALA A 42 -15.67 -14.73 -8.24
C ALA A 42 -16.01 -15.55 -6.98
N GLU A 43 -15.78 -15.00 -5.79
CA GLU A 43 -16.06 -15.63 -4.50
C GLU A 43 -17.56 -15.91 -4.31
N ILE A 44 -18.43 -14.96 -4.69
CA ILE A 44 -19.90 -15.16 -4.67
C ILE A 44 -20.32 -16.24 -5.67
N LYS A 45 -19.77 -16.22 -6.91
CA LYS A 45 -20.06 -17.22 -7.94
C LYS A 45 -19.65 -18.62 -7.51
N LEU A 46 -18.53 -18.76 -6.80
CA LEU A 46 -18.06 -20.02 -6.23
C LEU A 46 -18.89 -20.50 -5.04
N GLY A 47 -19.76 -19.67 -4.47
CA GLY A 47 -20.54 -20.00 -3.28
C GLY A 47 -19.74 -19.93 -1.97
N MET A 48 -18.61 -19.23 -1.94
CA MET A 48 -17.74 -19.14 -0.75
C MET A 48 -18.44 -18.56 0.48
N PHE A 49 -19.43 -17.70 0.28
CA PHE A 49 -20.17 -17.05 1.38
C PHE A 49 -21.37 -17.88 1.88
N ALA A 50 -21.59 -19.10 1.37
CA ALA A 50 -22.67 -19.95 1.85
C ALA A 50 -22.54 -20.28 3.34
N ASN A 51 -21.33 -20.63 3.79
CA ASN A 51 -20.99 -20.90 5.19
C ASN A 51 -19.45 -20.96 5.35
N HIS A 52 -19.01 -21.11 6.62
CA HIS A 52 -17.60 -21.16 6.94
C HIS A 52 -16.84 -22.38 6.36
N GLU A 53 -17.52 -23.50 6.17
CA GLU A 53 -16.95 -24.72 5.60
C GLU A 53 -16.71 -24.54 4.09
N ALA A 54 -17.69 -23.99 3.36
CA ALA A 54 -17.55 -23.63 1.96
C ALA A 54 -16.39 -22.64 1.75
N PHE A 55 -16.29 -21.62 2.60
CA PHE A 55 -15.18 -20.69 2.54
C PHE A 55 -13.82 -21.38 2.69
N LYS A 56 -13.64 -22.26 3.67
CA LYS A 56 -12.40 -23.02 3.86
C LYS A 56 -12.09 -23.95 2.71
N ALA A 57 -13.10 -24.65 2.20
CA ALA A 57 -12.92 -25.59 1.09
C ALA A 57 -12.48 -24.90 -0.21
N LEU A 58 -12.99 -23.69 -0.47
CA LEU A 58 -12.77 -22.93 -1.69
C LEU A 58 -11.64 -21.88 -1.58
N GLN A 59 -11.00 -21.72 -0.42
CA GLN A 59 -9.95 -20.72 -0.23
C GLN A 59 -8.76 -20.87 -1.19
N ASN A 60 -8.50 -22.08 -1.68
CA ASN A 60 -7.42 -22.40 -2.61
C ASN A 60 -7.89 -22.63 -4.05
N ASP A 61 -9.14 -22.29 -4.37
CA ASP A 61 -9.69 -22.44 -5.72
C ASP A 61 -8.86 -21.62 -6.74
N PRO A 62 -8.48 -22.18 -7.90
CA PRO A 62 -7.68 -21.51 -8.91
C PRO A 62 -8.32 -20.20 -9.44
N LEU A 63 -9.65 -20.19 -9.63
CA LEU A 63 -10.38 -18.99 -10.08
C LEU A 63 -10.28 -17.87 -9.05
N ARG A 64 -10.50 -18.21 -7.77
CA ARG A 64 -10.32 -17.25 -6.66
C ARG A 64 -8.91 -16.66 -6.65
N TRP A 65 -7.89 -17.50 -6.81
CA TRP A 65 -6.49 -17.04 -6.82
C TRP A 65 -6.15 -16.18 -8.03
N ALA A 66 -6.70 -16.48 -9.22
CA ALA A 66 -6.51 -15.63 -10.40
C ALA A 66 -6.99 -14.19 -10.12
N PHE A 67 -8.19 -14.03 -9.54
CA PHE A 67 -8.68 -12.71 -9.13
C PHE A 67 -7.94 -12.17 -7.90
N GLY A 68 -7.48 -13.03 -6.98
CA GLY A 68 -6.64 -12.64 -5.84
C GLY A 68 -5.33 -11.97 -6.27
N TYR A 69 -4.66 -12.49 -7.29
CA TYR A 69 -3.46 -11.82 -7.86
C TYR A 69 -3.80 -10.48 -8.51
N ALA A 70 -4.92 -10.39 -9.25
CA ALA A 70 -5.38 -9.13 -9.81
C ALA A 70 -5.67 -8.09 -8.71
N LYS A 71 -6.35 -8.49 -7.64
CA LYS A 71 -6.59 -7.67 -6.44
C LYS A 71 -5.29 -7.15 -5.83
N LEU A 72 -4.34 -8.06 -5.53
CA LEU A 72 -3.05 -7.65 -4.95
C LEU A 72 -2.32 -6.66 -5.85
N THR A 73 -2.30 -6.91 -7.15
CA THR A 73 -1.71 -5.99 -8.13
C THR A 73 -2.42 -4.63 -8.10
N GLY A 74 -3.75 -4.61 -8.13
CA GLY A 74 -4.54 -3.39 -8.06
C GLY A 74 -4.31 -2.62 -6.76
N LEU A 75 -4.23 -3.32 -5.63
CA LEU A 75 -3.92 -2.72 -4.32
C LEU A 75 -2.55 -2.01 -4.35
N PHE A 76 -1.49 -2.67 -4.80
CA PHE A 76 -0.16 -2.07 -4.89
C PHE A 76 -0.10 -0.91 -5.88
N LEU A 77 -0.73 -1.04 -7.04
CA LEU A 77 -0.80 0.05 -8.01
C LEU A 77 -1.50 1.28 -7.45
N THR A 78 -2.61 1.08 -6.72
CA THR A 78 -3.33 2.18 -6.05
C THR A 78 -2.48 2.85 -4.99
N ILE A 79 -1.79 2.07 -4.13
CA ILE A 79 -0.89 2.60 -3.11
C ILE A 79 0.22 3.45 -3.75
N PHE A 80 0.87 2.96 -4.80
CA PHE A 80 1.94 3.70 -5.48
C PHE A 80 1.41 4.91 -6.25
N ALA A 81 0.25 4.80 -6.90
CA ALA A 81 -0.38 5.92 -7.59
C ALA A 81 -0.78 7.05 -6.62
N ALA A 82 -1.37 6.69 -5.47
CA ALA A 82 -1.73 7.65 -4.42
C ALA A 82 -0.49 8.31 -3.81
N ALA A 83 0.56 7.53 -3.50
CA ALA A 83 1.82 8.08 -3.00
C ALA A 83 2.46 9.05 -4.01
N ARG A 84 2.47 8.66 -5.28
CA ARG A 84 3.01 9.49 -6.35
C ARG A 84 2.19 10.76 -6.56
N TYR A 85 0.85 10.68 -6.53
CA TYR A 85 -0.03 11.84 -6.65
C TYR A 85 0.36 12.95 -5.66
N TRP A 86 0.58 12.59 -4.40
CA TRP A 86 0.92 13.53 -3.34
C TRP A 86 2.40 13.95 -3.30
N SER A 87 3.26 13.25 -4.02
CA SER A 87 4.69 13.60 -4.12
C SER A 87 4.98 14.61 -5.24
N LEU A 88 4.06 14.78 -6.19
CA LEU A 88 4.23 15.70 -7.30
C LEU A 88 3.98 17.15 -6.86
N PRO A 89 4.67 18.14 -7.49
CA PRO A 89 4.44 19.56 -7.20
C PRO A 89 2.97 19.96 -7.44
N GLU A 90 2.51 20.95 -6.70
CA GLU A 90 1.17 21.53 -6.90
C GLU A 90 0.96 21.92 -8.37
N GLY A 91 -0.24 21.67 -8.89
CA GLY A 91 -0.60 21.87 -10.30
C GLY A 91 -0.16 20.77 -11.26
N THR A 92 0.72 19.83 -10.85
CA THR A 92 1.16 18.71 -11.69
C THR A 92 0.70 17.36 -11.18
N CYS A 93 0.07 17.28 -10.01
CA CYS A 93 -0.40 16.04 -9.40
C CYS A 93 -1.36 15.24 -10.30
N HIS A 94 -2.12 15.91 -11.20
CA HIS A 94 -2.94 15.25 -12.21
C HIS A 94 -2.12 14.38 -13.18
N ARG A 95 -0.79 14.55 -13.27
CA ARG A 95 0.13 13.73 -14.08
C ARG A 95 0.70 12.53 -13.33
N TRP A 96 0.07 12.06 -12.28
CA TRP A 96 0.52 10.90 -11.49
C TRP A 96 0.79 9.65 -12.34
N TRP A 97 0.12 9.50 -13.46
CA TRP A 97 0.28 8.43 -14.44
C TRP A 97 1.49 8.61 -15.39
N ASP A 98 2.14 9.79 -15.43
CA ASP A 98 3.32 10.02 -16.26
C ASP A 98 4.56 9.35 -15.66
N LEU A 99 4.87 8.16 -16.15
CA LEU A 99 5.95 7.33 -15.64
C LEU A 99 7.35 7.72 -16.15
N ARG A 100 7.47 8.73 -17.02
CA ARG A 100 8.76 9.19 -17.58
C ARG A 100 9.67 9.82 -16.53
N THR A 101 9.10 10.40 -15.49
CA THR A 101 9.83 11.03 -14.40
C THR A 101 10.24 10.04 -13.29
N VAL A 102 9.75 8.79 -13.33
CA VAL A 102 10.12 7.74 -12.37
C VAL A 102 11.58 7.36 -12.56
N ALA A 103 12.33 7.27 -11.48
CA ALA A 103 13.68 6.71 -11.47
C ALA A 103 13.58 5.18 -11.37
N TRP A 104 13.29 4.54 -12.48
CA TRP A 104 13.00 3.11 -12.59
C TRP A 104 14.05 2.21 -11.94
N ARG A 105 15.34 2.57 -12.07
CA ARG A 105 16.42 1.78 -11.47
C ARG A 105 16.24 1.65 -9.95
N GLN A 106 15.95 2.74 -9.26
CA GLN A 106 15.75 2.74 -7.80
C GLN A 106 14.49 1.99 -7.42
N LEU A 107 13.38 2.23 -8.12
CA LEU A 107 12.11 1.56 -7.90
C LEU A 107 12.26 0.03 -8.05
N LEU A 108 12.85 -0.43 -9.16
CA LEU A 108 12.98 -1.85 -9.45
C LEU A 108 13.98 -2.55 -8.52
N ILE A 109 15.10 -1.91 -8.17
CA ILE A 109 16.03 -2.45 -7.16
C ILE A 109 15.34 -2.56 -5.81
N GLY A 110 14.58 -1.54 -5.39
CA GLY A 110 13.83 -1.58 -4.13
C GLY A 110 12.78 -2.69 -4.10
N LEU A 111 12.02 -2.86 -5.19
CA LEU A 111 11.07 -3.97 -5.35
C LEU A 111 11.77 -5.33 -5.31
N ALA A 112 12.89 -5.48 -6.02
CA ALA A 112 13.65 -6.73 -6.05
C ALA A 112 14.19 -7.09 -4.66
N LEU A 113 14.74 -6.13 -3.92
CA LEU A 113 15.25 -6.37 -2.56
C LEU A 113 14.12 -6.81 -1.61
N ASN A 114 12.94 -6.19 -1.66
CA ASN A 114 11.79 -6.64 -0.88
C ASN A 114 11.29 -8.02 -1.35
N GLY A 115 11.32 -8.30 -2.65
CA GLY A 115 11.00 -9.62 -3.22
C GLY A 115 11.94 -10.72 -2.74
N VAL A 116 13.25 -10.44 -2.66
CA VAL A 116 14.26 -11.37 -2.11
C VAL A 116 13.94 -11.68 -0.64
N VAL A 117 13.61 -10.69 0.17
CA VAL A 117 13.22 -10.93 1.58
C VAL A 117 12.02 -11.87 1.66
N THR A 118 10.99 -11.63 0.86
CA THR A 118 9.80 -12.49 0.81
C THR A 118 10.16 -13.91 0.37
N ALA A 119 11.01 -14.05 -0.66
CA ALA A 119 11.47 -15.35 -1.14
C ALA A 119 12.29 -16.11 -0.08
N VAL A 120 13.19 -15.43 0.63
CA VAL A 120 13.98 -16.04 1.72
C VAL A 120 13.06 -16.57 2.82
N VAL A 121 12.09 -15.78 3.28
CA VAL A 121 11.12 -16.23 4.30
C VAL A 121 10.31 -17.44 3.79
N TYR A 122 9.87 -17.42 2.53
CA TYR A 122 9.15 -18.52 1.92
C TYR A 122 9.97 -19.83 1.88
N VAL A 123 11.23 -19.75 1.47
CA VAL A 123 12.14 -20.92 1.39
C VAL A 123 12.48 -21.47 2.78
N LEU A 124 12.64 -20.61 3.78
CA LEU A 124 12.96 -21.03 5.15
C LEU A 124 11.76 -21.59 5.91
N ARG A 125 10.54 -21.27 5.49
CA ARG A 125 9.30 -21.65 6.19
C ARG A 125 9.15 -23.15 6.47
N PRO A 126 9.49 -24.09 5.55
CA PRO A 126 9.38 -25.53 5.83
C PRO A 126 10.39 -26.05 6.86
N ALA A 127 11.53 -25.34 7.03
CA ALA A 127 12.64 -25.76 7.91
C ALA A 127 12.56 -25.16 9.33
N LEU A 128 11.67 -24.20 9.55
CA LEU A 128 11.59 -23.44 10.80
C LEU A 128 10.23 -23.64 11.49
N SER A 129 10.23 -23.54 12.83
CA SER A 129 8.98 -23.44 13.58
C SER A 129 8.24 -22.12 13.29
N ALA A 130 6.91 -22.09 13.46
CA ALA A 130 6.12 -20.89 13.19
C ALA A 130 6.62 -19.62 13.94
N PRO A 131 7.02 -19.67 15.23
CA PRO A 131 7.63 -18.54 15.91
C PRO A 131 8.96 -18.10 15.28
N ALA A 132 9.80 -19.05 14.84
CA ALA A 132 11.07 -18.74 14.21
C ALA A 132 10.88 -18.07 12.84
N VAL A 133 9.93 -18.55 12.02
CA VAL A 133 9.55 -17.89 10.75
C VAL A 133 9.12 -16.46 11.01
N GLN A 134 8.28 -16.24 12.03
CA GLN A 134 7.80 -14.91 12.39
C GLN A 134 8.96 -13.99 12.83
N ALA A 135 9.88 -14.50 13.65
CA ALA A 135 11.07 -13.75 14.09
C ALA A 135 11.96 -13.36 12.90
N VAL A 136 12.24 -14.31 12.00
CA VAL A 136 13.02 -14.05 10.77
C VAL A 136 12.32 -13.02 9.91
N ASN A 137 11.00 -13.13 9.68
CA ASN A 137 10.25 -12.17 8.89
C ASN A 137 10.31 -10.75 9.49
N ILE A 138 10.14 -10.60 10.80
CA ILE A 138 10.27 -9.31 11.50
C ILE A 138 11.68 -8.76 11.35
N ALA A 139 12.71 -9.56 11.61
CA ALA A 139 14.10 -9.13 11.54
C ALA A 139 14.48 -8.65 10.14
N LEU A 140 14.11 -9.41 9.09
CA LEU A 140 14.37 -9.04 7.70
C LEU A 140 13.56 -7.81 7.28
N SER A 141 12.28 -7.71 7.68
CA SER A 141 11.45 -6.52 7.40
C SER A 141 12.02 -5.26 8.06
N LEU A 142 12.50 -5.37 9.30
CA LEU A 142 13.17 -4.26 9.96
C LEU A 142 14.49 -3.92 9.26
N ALA A 143 15.33 -4.90 8.93
CA ALA A 143 16.60 -4.67 8.26
C ALA A 143 16.44 -4.00 6.88
N THR A 144 15.34 -4.29 6.18
CA THR A 144 15.05 -3.70 4.85
C THR A 144 14.16 -2.47 4.89
N LEU A 145 13.74 -2.03 6.07
CA LEU A 145 12.86 -0.86 6.21
C LEU A 145 13.39 0.39 5.47
N PRO A 146 14.69 0.76 5.52
CA PRO A 146 15.22 1.90 4.76
C PRO A 146 15.15 1.73 3.23
N VAL A 147 15.07 0.49 2.73
CA VAL A 147 14.92 0.23 1.27
C VAL A 147 13.60 0.82 0.76
N MET A 148 12.58 0.92 1.59
CA MET A 148 11.31 1.57 1.24
C MET A 148 11.51 3.05 0.89
N VAL A 149 12.38 3.77 1.61
CA VAL A 149 12.73 5.17 1.30
C VAL A 149 13.42 5.26 -0.06
N TYR A 150 14.36 4.35 -0.35
CA TYR A 150 15.05 4.29 -1.64
C TYR A 150 14.08 4.00 -2.79
N MET A 151 13.20 3.03 -2.60
CA MET A 151 12.19 2.62 -3.58
C MET A 151 11.21 3.75 -3.89
N LEU A 152 10.67 4.41 -2.85
CA LEU A 152 9.71 5.51 -3.04
C LEU A 152 10.39 6.78 -3.55
N GLY A 153 11.64 7.05 -3.18
CA GLY A 153 12.45 8.08 -3.84
C GLY A 153 12.48 7.87 -5.35
N GLY A 154 12.70 6.62 -5.79
CA GLY A 154 12.62 6.25 -7.20
C GLY A 154 11.26 6.50 -7.83
N LEU A 155 10.18 6.10 -7.15
CA LEU A 155 8.80 6.33 -7.59
C LEU A 155 8.50 7.84 -7.73
N PHE A 156 9.03 8.66 -6.84
CA PHE A 156 8.86 10.12 -6.83
C PHE A 156 9.77 10.85 -7.82
N GLY A 157 10.72 10.13 -8.44
CA GLY A 157 11.65 10.68 -9.42
C GLY A 157 12.92 11.26 -8.80
N ASP A 158 13.15 11.08 -7.52
CA ASP A 158 14.36 11.52 -6.84
C ASP A 158 15.53 10.56 -7.11
N ARG A 159 16.36 10.93 -8.10
CA ARG A 159 17.54 10.16 -8.51
C ARG A 159 18.72 10.32 -7.55
N SER A 160 18.68 11.28 -6.62
CA SER A 160 19.78 11.56 -5.70
C SER A 160 19.85 10.57 -4.53
N VAL A 161 18.73 9.95 -4.18
CA VAL A 161 18.65 8.97 -3.08
C VAL A 161 19.45 7.71 -3.40
N THR A 162 20.37 7.33 -2.50
CA THR A 162 21.20 6.13 -2.61
C THR A 162 20.95 5.15 -1.46
N LEU A 163 21.17 3.85 -1.69
CA LEU A 163 21.05 2.83 -0.62
C LEU A 163 21.96 3.16 0.57
N ARG A 164 23.20 3.59 0.33
CA ARG A 164 24.12 3.99 1.40
C ARG A 164 23.55 5.11 2.26
N GLN A 165 22.95 6.10 1.63
CA GLN A 165 22.36 7.26 2.33
C GLN A 165 21.16 6.82 3.18
N VAL A 166 20.21 6.04 2.64
CA VAL A 166 19.01 5.64 3.39
C VAL A 166 19.36 4.76 4.59
N TYR A 167 20.40 3.91 4.50
CA TYR A 167 20.87 3.15 5.64
C TYR A 167 21.60 4.00 6.69
N ARG A 168 22.21 5.12 6.32
CA ARG A 168 22.89 6.02 7.27
C ARG A 168 21.94 6.99 7.96
N THR A 169 20.98 7.53 7.24
CA THR A 169 20.17 8.68 7.71
C THR A 169 18.66 8.51 7.49
N GLY A 170 18.22 7.51 6.72
CA GLY A 170 16.81 7.34 6.34
C GLY A 170 15.94 6.56 7.32
N TRP A 171 16.46 6.08 8.45
CA TRP A 171 15.72 5.24 9.39
C TRP A 171 14.47 5.92 9.98
N LEU A 172 14.59 7.18 10.39
CA LEU A 172 13.46 7.92 10.96
C LEU A 172 12.36 8.14 9.90
N GLN A 173 12.77 8.38 8.66
CA GLN A 173 11.86 8.51 7.53
C GLN A 173 11.15 7.19 7.23
N ALA A 174 11.90 6.10 7.15
CA ALA A 174 11.38 4.77 6.95
C ALA A 174 10.38 4.36 8.05
N LEU A 175 10.71 4.65 9.30
CA LEU A 175 9.83 4.40 10.44
C LEU A 175 8.55 5.23 10.36
N ALA A 176 8.65 6.52 10.03
CA ALA A 176 7.48 7.39 9.87
C ALA A 176 6.55 6.87 8.77
N MET A 177 7.11 6.47 7.62
CA MET A 177 6.36 5.87 6.52
C MET A 177 5.67 4.58 6.96
N ALA A 178 6.39 3.68 7.64
CA ALA A 178 5.83 2.42 8.13
C ALA A 178 4.69 2.65 9.12
N VAL A 179 4.88 3.55 10.10
CA VAL A 179 3.82 3.83 11.11
C VAL A 179 2.58 4.41 10.45
N LEU A 180 2.71 5.38 9.53
CA LEU A 180 1.56 5.96 8.82
C LEU A 180 0.88 4.95 7.91
N PHE A 181 1.64 4.10 7.23
CA PHE A 181 1.12 2.99 6.44
C PHE A 181 0.31 2.01 7.29
N PHE A 182 0.87 1.54 8.41
CA PHE A 182 0.17 0.60 9.28
C PHE A 182 -1.01 1.23 10.02
N ALA A 183 -0.95 2.51 10.35
CA ALA A 183 -2.09 3.25 10.91
C ALA A 183 -3.28 3.30 9.94
N ALA A 184 -3.00 3.36 8.63
CA ALA A 184 -4.02 3.30 7.59
C ALA A 184 -4.53 1.85 7.36
N MET A 185 -3.59 0.92 7.16
CA MET A 185 -3.90 -0.46 6.80
C MET A 185 -4.52 -1.27 7.95
N GLY A 186 -4.01 -1.13 9.16
CA GLY A 186 -4.39 -1.99 10.29
C GLY A 186 -5.89 -1.95 10.62
N PRO A 187 -6.46 -0.79 10.95
CA PRO A 187 -7.90 -0.69 11.24
C PRO A 187 -8.78 -1.08 10.05
N ALA A 188 -8.43 -0.63 8.84
CA ALA A 188 -9.19 -0.96 7.64
C ALA A 188 -9.16 -2.47 7.34
N GLN A 189 -8.03 -3.14 7.56
CA GLN A 189 -7.92 -4.59 7.40
C GLN A 189 -8.77 -5.37 8.42
N LEU A 190 -8.94 -4.85 9.63
CA LEU A 190 -9.86 -5.46 10.61
C LEU A 190 -11.31 -5.37 10.13
N ILE A 191 -11.72 -4.20 9.62
CA ILE A 191 -13.07 -4.00 9.07
C ILE A 191 -13.27 -4.89 7.83
N HIS A 192 -12.29 -4.97 6.92
CA HIS A 192 -12.32 -5.86 5.76
C HIS A 192 -12.57 -7.32 6.16
N ARG A 193 -11.83 -7.85 7.15
CA ARG A 193 -12.05 -9.21 7.68
C ARG A 193 -13.42 -9.38 8.31
N PHE A 194 -13.89 -8.37 9.05
CA PHE A 194 -15.23 -8.38 9.65
C PHE A 194 -16.32 -8.42 8.57
N ASN A 195 -16.20 -7.66 7.48
CA ASN A 195 -17.13 -7.69 6.37
C ASN A 195 -17.28 -9.09 5.77
N HIS A 196 -16.17 -9.82 5.58
CA HIS A 196 -16.21 -11.20 5.14
C HIS A 196 -16.96 -12.11 6.14
N THR A 197 -16.78 -11.89 7.44
CA THR A 197 -17.51 -12.65 8.47
C THR A 197 -19.00 -12.36 8.43
N VAL A 198 -19.40 -11.11 8.26
CA VAL A 198 -20.81 -10.69 8.14
C VAL A 198 -21.46 -11.24 6.88
N ALA A 199 -20.72 -11.35 5.79
CA ALA A 199 -21.23 -11.90 4.53
C ALA A 199 -21.50 -13.41 4.59
N MET A 200 -20.82 -14.15 5.47
CA MET A 200 -21.00 -15.60 5.58
C MET A 200 -22.40 -15.97 6.08
N GLY A 201 -23.10 -16.80 5.30
CA GLY A 201 -24.47 -17.24 5.61
C GLY A 201 -25.55 -16.13 5.46
N ALA A 202 -25.19 -14.94 5.00
CA ALA A 202 -26.15 -13.89 4.73
C ALA A 202 -27.01 -14.18 3.49
N ALA A 203 -28.21 -13.61 3.45
CA ALA A 203 -29.06 -13.69 2.26
C ALA A 203 -28.37 -13.07 1.02
N GLY A 204 -28.62 -13.64 -0.17
CA GLY A 204 -27.93 -13.26 -1.40
C GLY A 204 -27.80 -11.74 -1.64
N PRO A 205 -28.87 -10.92 -1.56
CA PRO A 205 -28.76 -9.47 -1.71
C PRO A 205 -27.85 -8.80 -0.67
N ALA A 206 -27.87 -9.28 0.59
CA ALA A 206 -27.04 -8.73 1.66
C ALA A 206 -25.54 -8.98 1.42
N VAL A 207 -25.19 -10.17 0.90
CA VAL A 207 -23.79 -10.46 0.51
C VAL A 207 -23.28 -9.43 -0.50
N TRP A 208 -24.07 -9.10 -1.53
CA TRP A 208 -23.69 -8.10 -2.52
C TRP A 208 -23.48 -6.71 -1.91
N VAL A 209 -24.37 -6.27 -1.04
CA VAL A 209 -24.23 -4.96 -0.37
C VAL A 209 -22.95 -4.90 0.46
N VAL A 210 -22.68 -5.96 1.25
CA VAL A 210 -21.46 -6.02 2.07
C VAL A 210 -20.21 -6.05 1.20
N MET A 211 -20.20 -6.80 0.10
CA MET A 211 -19.03 -6.91 -0.76
C MET A 211 -18.78 -5.66 -1.61
N VAL A 212 -19.81 -4.93 -2.02
CA VAL A 212 -19.66 -3.60 -2.64
C VAL A 212 -19.06 -2.60 -1.65
N TRP A 213 -19.59 -2.59 -0.41
CA TRP A 213 -19.01 -1.77 0.66
C TRP A 213 -17.55 -2.13 0.92
N ASP A 214 -17.23 -3.42 0.96
CA ASP A 214 -15.88 -3.90 1.21
C ASP A 214 -14.90 -3.48 0.09
N ALA A 215 -15.32 -3.54 -1.16
CA ALA A 215 -14.52 -3.06 -2.28
C ALA A 215 -14.23 -1.54 -2.18
N LEU A 216 -15.20 -0.75 -1.73
CA LEU A 216 -15.00 0.69 -1.46
C LEU A 216 -14.03 0.90 -0.29
N LEU A 217 -14.15 0.11 0.77
CA LEU A 217 -13.24 0.16 1.91
C LEU A 217 -11.80 -0.16 1.50
N VAL A 218 -11.58 -1.19 0.65
CA VAL A 218 -10.24 -1.56 0.16
C VAL A 218 -9.66 -0.48 -0.75
N ALA A 219 -10.47 0.14 -1.60
CA ALA A 219 -10.06 1.29 -2.40
C ALA A 219 -9.59 2.46 -1.50
N LEU A 220 -10.36 2.77 -0.47
CA LEU A 220 -10.08 3.82 0.50
C LEU A 220 -8.82 3.50 1.32
N MET A 221 -8.69 2.28 1.80
CA MET A 221 -7.52 1.77 2.51
C MET A 221 -6.23 1.93 1.69
N ALA A 222 -6.27 1.58 0.40
CA ALA A 222 -5.13 1.75 -0.51
C ALA A 222 -4.76 3.22 -0.72
N CYS A 223 -5.76 4.10 -0.87
CA CYS A 223 -5.55 5.55 -0.96
C CYS A 223 -4.92 6.11 0.32
N TRP A 224 -5.42 5.71 1.49
CA TRP A 224 -4.82 6.11 2.77
C TRP A 224 -3.38 5.63 2.91
N ALA A 225 -3.13 4.36 2.60
CA ALA A 225 -1.79 3.77 2.68
C ALA A 225 -0.78 4.52 1.80
N GLY A 226 -1.12 4.78 0.54
CA GLY A 226 -0.26 5.55 -0.37
C GLY A 226 -0.05 6.99 0.08
N THR A 227 -1.10 7.66 0.56
CA THR A 227 -1.00 9.02 1.12
C THR A 227 -0.12 9.03 2.38
N GLY A 228 -0.24 8.02 3.24
CA GLY A 228 0.61 7.86 4.43
C GLY A 228 2.09 7.67 4.08
N LEU A 229 2.38 6.90 3.03
CA LEU A 229 3.75 6.74 2.53
C LEU A 229 4.33 8.07 2.03
N ALA A 230 3.56 8.85 1.25
CA ALA A 230 4.01 10.17 0.79
C ALA A 230 4.22 11.16 1.95
N ALA A 231 3.28 11.20 2.90
CA ALA A 231 3.37 12.04 4.08
C ALA A 231 4.59 11.69 4.94
N GLY A 232 4.83 10.38 5.18
CA GLY A 232 5.99 9.89 5.94
C GLY A 232 7.30 10.22 5.24
N TYR A 233 7.35 10.08 3.92
CA TYR A 233 8.53 10.46 3.12
C TYR A 233 8.86 11.94 3.27
N ALA A 234 7.85 12.82 3.21
CA ALA A 234 8.02 14.26 3.32
C ALA A 234 8.40 14.76 4.73
N LEU A 235 8.16 13.97 5.80
CA LEU A 235 8.40 14.42 7.19
C LEU A 235 9.86 14.79 7.50
N THR A 236 10.79 14.15 6.83
CA THR A 236 12.24 14.32 7.05
C THR A 236 12.96 14.90 5.85
N ALA A 237 12.28 15.10 4.72
CA ALA A 237 12.83 15.83 3.60
C ALA A 237 13.16 17.24 4.08
N THR A 238 14.43 17.62 3.98
CA THR A 238 14.84 19.03 4.15
C THR A 238 14.05 19.82 3.12
N PRO A 239 13.43 20.97 3.47
CA PRO A 239 12.82 21.82 2.47
C PRO A 239 13.88 22.08 1.40
N GLN A 240 13.70 21.56 0.20
CA GLN A 240 14.52 21.98 -0.92
C GLN A 240 14.23 23.46 -1.10
N GLU A 241 15.26 24.30 -0.91
CA GLU A 241 15.17 25.68 -1.37
C GLU A 241 14.68 25.62 -2.82
N PRO A 242 13.64 26.40 -3.17
CA PRO A 242 13.20 26.44 -4.55
C PRO A 242 14.43 26.78 -5.39
N ALA A 243 14.76 25.87 -6.32
CA ALA A 243 15.90 26.07 -7.21
C ALA A 243 15.75 27.47 -7.80
N ALA A 244 16.65 28.37 -7.43
CA ALA A 244 16.68 29.74 -7.93
C ALA A 244 16.67 29.62 -9.45
N VAL A 245 15.55 30.01 -10.07
CA VAL A 245 15.45 30.11 -11.52
C VAL A 245 16.54 31.08 -11.91
N LYS A 246 17.67 30.58 -12.41
CA LYS A 246 18.66 31.42 -13.09
C LYS A 246 17.94 31.94 -14.33
N VAL A 247 17.37 33.12 -14.21
CA VAL A 247 16.96 33.94 -15.35
C VAL A 247 18.25 34.30 -16.09
N ALA A 248 18.49 33.64 -17.23
CA ALA A 248 19.50 34.03 -18.21
C ALA A 248 18.84 34.89 -19.27
#